data_c672af79ae74f731a9dded3c5a7b3cab
#
_entry.id   c672af79ae74f731a9dded3c5a7b3cab
#
_cell.length_a   1.000
_cell.length_b   1.000
_cell.length_c   1.000
_cell.angle_alpha   90.00
_cell.angle_beta   90.00
_cell.angle_gamma   90.00
#
_symmetry.space_group_name_H-M   'P 1'
#
loop_
_entity.id
_entity.type
_entity.pdbx_description
1 polymer ?
#
loop_
_entity_poly.entity_id
_entity_poly.type
_entity_poly.pdbx_seq_one_letter_code
_entity_poly.pdbx_strand_id
1 'polypeptide(L)'
;VAIGETADAVAAGDERCCGYLYHKIFTPVTVDQLVKDGEKFSLLGVEIEAMHLPGHSMGCTAFLFEWTGKKLVISGDVIGTLLVGDFGWDGSIDFDKKIYTESLRRFAKVDSDIMLPGHGMIYFHKPRRRVEQALNAALMQWR
;
A
#
# COMPACT_ATOMS: atom_id res chain seq x y z
N VAL A 1 3.24 -13.56 -2.82
CA VAL A 1 4.33 -12.56 -2.84
C VAL A 1 4.16 -11.63 -1.63
N ALA A 2 5.22 -11.33 -0.92
CA ALA A 2 5.24 -10.39 0.19
C ALA A 2 6.53 -9.57 0.20
N ILE A 3 6.47 -8.38 0.82
CA ILE A 3 7.69 -7.59 1.07
C ILE A 3 8.56 -8.28 2.12
N GLY A 4 9.88 -8.38 1.86
CA GLY A 4 10.79 -9.17 2.70
C GLY A 4 10.84 -8.74 4.15
N GLU A 5 10.70 -7.43 4.41
CA GLU A 5 10.78 -6.83 5.74
C GLU A 5 9.68 -7.29 6.72
N THR A 6 8.53 -7.73 6.21
CA THR A 6 7.38 -8.14 7.05
C THR A 6 6.76 -9.47 6.64
N ALA A 7 7.43 -10.23 5.79
CA ALA A 7 6.94 -11.53 5.33
C ALA A 7 6.76 -12.54 6.47
N ASP A 8 7.55 -12.41 7.54
CA ASP A 8 7.44 -13.20 8.76
C ASP A 8 6.10 -12.99 9.47
N ALA A 9 5.56 -11.77 9.47
CA ALA A 9 4.25 -11.48 10.03
C ALA A 9 3.13 -12.24 9.32
N VAL A 10 3.16 -12.26 7.98
CA VAL A 10 2.19 -12.99 7.16
C VAL A 10 2.33 -14.50 7.35
N ALA A 11 3.58 -14.98 7.40
CA ALA A 11 3.87 -16.40 7.59
C ALA A 11 3.46 -16.91 8.99
N ALA A 12 3.58 -16.07 10.03
CA ALA A 12 3.16 -16.37 11.39
C ALA A 12 1.68 -16.09 11.65
N GLY A 13 1.06 -15.21 10.86
CA GLY A 13 -0.30 -14.72 11.12
C GLY A 13 -0.40 -13.89 12.38
N ASP A 14 0.65 -13.10 12.70
CA ASP A 14 0.72 -12.33 13.94
C ASP A 14 -0.08 -11.03 13.91
N GLU A 15 -0.02 -10.26 15.01
CA GLU A 15 -0.83 -9.05 15.21
C GLU A 15 -0.58 -7.97 14.15
N ARG A 16 0.60 -7.93 13.50
CA ARG A 16 0.92 -7.00 12.40
C ARG A 16 0.02 -7.20 11.18
N CYS A 17 -0.66 -8.36 11.08
CA CYS A 17 -1.69 -8.60 10.06
C CYS A 17 -3.06 -7.99 10.39
N CYS A 18 -3.17 -7.25 11.49
CA CYS A 18 -4.35 -6.46 11.89
C CYS A 18 -5.66 -7.26 12.06
N GLY A 19 -5.60 -8.58 12.19
CA GLY A 19 -6.80 -9.41 12.40
C GLY A 19 -7.61 -9.01 13.65
N TYR A 20 -6.94 -8.53 14.71
CA TYR A 20 -7.56 -8.07 15.94
C TYR A 20 -8.58 -6.93 15.73
N LEU A 21 -8.40 -6.08 14.72
CA LEU A 21 -9.33 -4.98 14.40
C LEU A 21 -10.74 -5.49 14.04
N TYR A 22 -10.81 -6.74 13.58
CA TYR A 22 -12.04 -7.40 13.15
C TYR A 22 -12.45 -8.54 14.09
N HIS A 23 -11.82 -8.64 15.27
CA HIS A 23 -11.97 -9.77 16.19
C HIS A 23 -11.72 -11.11 15.50
N LYS A 24 -10.74 -11.16 14.62
CA LYS A 24 -10.33 -12.34 13.84
C LYS A 24 -8.88 -12.68 14.11
N ILE A 25 -8.57 -13.95 13.98
CA ILE A 25 -7.18 -14.45 13.91
C ILE A 25 -6.84 -14.49 12.43
N PHE A 26 -5.72 -13.86 12.06
CA PHE A 26 -5.20 -13.98 10.70
C PHE A 26 -4.65 -15.41 10.51
N THR A 27 -5.12 -16.08 9.47
CA THR A 27 -4.61 -17.43 9.16
C THR A 27 -3.20 -17.31 8.57
N PRO A 28 -2.19 -17.97 9.16
CA PRO A 28 -0.85 -18.02 8.61
C PRO A 28 -0.85 -18.46 7.13
N VAL A 29 -0.05 -17.78 6.31
CA VAL A 29 0.02 -18.04 4.87
C VAL A 29 1.47 -18.25 4.48
N THR A 30 1.76 -19.30 3.72
CA THR A 30 3.08 -19.50 3.12
C THR A 30 3.40 -18.38 2.15
N VAL A 31 4.56 -17.76 2.31
CA VAL A 31 5.07 -16.73 1.39
C VAL A 31 6.01 -17.42 0.39
N ASP A 32 5.55 -17.57 -0.85
CA ASP A 32 6.29 -18.27 -1.91
C ASP A 32 7.40 -17.40 -2.51
N GLN A 33 7.23 -16.09 -2.50
CA GLN A 33 8.18 -15.15 -3.09
C GLN A 33 8.31 -13.90 -2.22
N LEU A 34 9.56 -13.59 -1.87
CA LEU A 34 9.93 -12.35 -1.21
C LEU A 34 10.35 -11.33 -2.26
N VAL A 35 9.96 -10.08 -2.08
CA VAL A 35 10.37 -8.97 -2.92
C VAL A 35 10.92 -7.83 -2.05
N LYS A 36 11.77 -7.00 -2.67
CA LYS A 36 12.35 -5.81 -2.05
C LYS A 36 11.75 -4.54 -2.67
N ASP A 37 11.98 -3.42 -2.01
CA ASP A 37 11.62 -2.12 -2.56
C ASP A 37 12.29 -1.87 -3.92
N GLY A 38 11.50 -1.50 -4.93
CA GLY A 38 11.94 -1.29 -6.30
C GLY A 38 12.23 -2.57 -7.10
N GLU A 39 12.05 -3.75 -6.50
CA GLU A 39 12.27 -5.01 -7.20
C GLU A 39 11.19 -5.27 -8.24
N LYS A 40 11.63 -5.72 -9.42
CA LYS A 40 10.74 -6.16 -10.48
C LYS A 40 10.68 -7.69 -10.53
N PHE A 41 9.48 -8.21 -10.67
CA PHE A 41 9.23 -9.64 -10.78
C PHE A 41 8.13 -9.90 -11.81
N SER A 42 8.05 -11.13 -12.32
CA SER A 42 7.01 -11.53 -13.27
C SER A 42 5.97 -12.40 -12.57
N LEU A 43 4.71 -12.07 -12.78
CA LEU A 43 3.57 -12.87 -12.34
C LEU A 43 2.60 -13.04 -13.51
N LEU A 44 2.34 -14.29 -13.90
CA LEU A 44 1.44 -14.63 -15.03
C LEU A 44 1.78 -13.89 -16.33
N GLY A 45 3.07 -13.64 -16.58
CA GLY A 45 3.56 -12.94 -17.78
C GLY A 45 3.48 -11.42 -17.71
N VAL A 46 3.11 -10.85 -16.57
CA VAL A 46 3.11 -9.40 -16.31
C VAL A 46 4.33 -9.05 -15.48
N GLU A 47 5.13 -8.05 -15.92
CA GLU A 47 6.19 -7.46 -15.10
C GLU A 47 5.57 -6.52 -14.09
N ILE A 48 5.91 -6.72 -12.81
CA ILE A 48 5.38 -5.94 -11.69
C ILE A 48 6.55 -5.39 -10.88
N GLU A 49 6.51 -4.11 -10.54
CA GLU A 49 7.46 -3.47 -9.64
C GLU A 49 6.83 -3.34 -8.25
N ALA A 50 7.54 -3.80 -7.21
CA ALA A 50 7.15 -3.62 -5.82
C ALA A 50 7.67 -2.28 -5.32
N MET A 51 6.79 -1.45 -4.75
CA MET A 51 7.13 -0.19 -4.12
C MET A 51 6.74 -0.26 -2.64
N HIS A 52 7.73 -0.41 -1.77
CA HIS A 52 7.51 -0.47 -0.32
C HIS A 52 7.14 0.91 0.22
N LEU A 53 5.98 1.03 0.85
CA LEU A 53 5.39 2.28 1.34
C LEU A 53 4.92 2.11 2.79
N PRO A 54 5.86 1.87 3.72
CA PRO A 54 5.53 1.58 5.12
C PRO A 54 4.90 2.77 5.84
N GLY A 55 4.26 2.49 6.97
CA GLY A 55 3.78 3.51 7.91
C GLY A 55 2.31 3.39 8.27
N HIS A 56 1.39 3.10 7.35
CA HIS A 56 0.04 2.63 7.70
C HIS A 56 0.12 1.27 8.41
N SER A 57 0.85 0.36 7.83
CA SER A 57 1.53 -0.77 8.48
C SER A 57 2.94 -0.88 7.89
N MET A 58 3.86 -1.56 8.56
CA MET A 58 5.24 -1.67 8.06
C MET A 58 5.34 -2.52 6.79
N GLY A 59 4.35 -3.36 6.51
CA GLY A 59 4.30 -4.19 5.31
C GLY A 59 3.64 -3.53 4.09
N CYS A 60 3.12 -2.32 4.19
CA CYS A 60 2.43 -1.67 3.09
C CYS A 60 3.29 -1.58 1.83
N THR A 61 2.80 -2.12 0.75
CA THR A 61 3.48 -2.18 -0.54
C THR A 61 2.50 -1.89 -1.66
N ALA A 62 2.87 -1.01 -2.56
CA ALA A 62 2.16 -0.81 -3.82
C ALA A 62 2.80 -1.67 -4.92
N PHE A 63 2.00 -2.17 -5.84
CA PHE A 63 2.44 -2.93 -7.00
C PHE A 63 2.11 -2.15 -8.27
N LEU A 64 3.17 -1.85 -9.05
CA LEU A 64 3.07 -1.05 -10.27
C LEU A 64 3.29 -1.95 -11.47
N PHE A 65 2.45 -1.85 -12.48
CA PHE A 65 2.58 -2.63 -13.71
C PHE A 65 1.89 -1.94 -14.88
N GLU A 66 2.22 -2.41 -16.08
CA GLU A 66 1.54 -1.97 -17.29
C GLU A 66 0.64 -3.09 -17.82
N TRP A 67 -0.59 -2.74 -18.17
CA TRP A 67 -1.55 -3.65 -18.78
C TRP A 67 -2.29 -2.95 -19.91
N THR A 68 -2.26 -3.55 -21.11
CA THR A 68 -2.91 -3.01 -22.32
C THR A 68 -2.58 -1.54 -22.60
N GLY A 69 -1.30 -1.14 -22.40
CA GLY A 69 -0.83 0.23 -22.62
C GLY A 69 -1.27 1.24 -21.55
N LYS A 70 -1.75 0.76 -20.39
CA LYS A 70 -2.12 1.59 -19.23
C LYS A 70 -1.22 1.26 -18.05
N LYS A 71 -0.79 2.30 -17.32
CA LYS A 71 -0.07 2.18 -16.07
C LYS A 71 -1.05 2.01 -14.93
N LEU A 72 -0.94 0.88 -14.23
CA LEU A 72 -1.79 0.54 -13.10
C LEU A 72 -0.96 0.53 -11.81
N VAL A 73 -1.61 0.89 -10.71
CA VAL A 73 -1.06 0.70 -9.37
C VAL A 73 -2.11 0.06 -8.45
N ILE A 74 -1.75 -1.05 -7.82
CA ILE A 74 -2.48 -1.62 -6.69
C ILE A 74 -1.83 -1.03 -5.46
N SER A 75 -2.52 -0.13 -4.76
CA SER A 75 -1.92 0.63 -3.65
C SER A 75 -2.16 0.02 -2.27
N GLY A 76 -2.98 -1.04 -2.18
CA GLY A 76 -3.40 -1.53 -0.87
C GLY A 76 -3.96 -0.39 -0.01
N ASP A 77 -3.65 -0.42 1.27
CA ASP A 77 -4.15 0.54 2.26
C ASP A 77 -3.24 1.75 2.47
N VAL A 78 -2.27 1.99 1.55
CA VAL A 78 -1.45 3.20 1.58
C VAL A 78 -2.30 4.47 1.51
N ILE A 79 -3.40 4.43 0.77
CA ILE A 79 -4.46 5.45 0.85
C ILE A 79 -5.84 4.81 0.74
N GLY A 80 -6.82 5.39 1.44
CA GLY A 80 -8.23 5.13 1.20
C GLY A 80 -8.78 6.01 0.07
N THR A 81 -9.94 5.68 -0.44
CA THR A 81 -10.59 6.43 -1.51
C THR A 81 -12.09 6.65 -1.26
N LEU A 82 -12.57 6.44 -0.04
CA LEU A 82 -13.95 6.72 0.33
C LEU A 82 -14.23 8.22 0.41
N LEU A 83 -13.29 8.98 0.97
CA LEU A 83 -13.40 10.43 1.11
C LEU A 83 -12.25 11.15 0.39
N VAL A 84 -12.44 12.43 0.07
CA VAL A 84 -11.39 13.28 -0.48
C VAL A 84 -10.34 13.53 0.60
N GLY A 85 -9.05 13.33 0.27
CA GLY A 85 -7.95 13.45 1.21
C GLY A 85 -7.85 12.27 2.19
N ASP A 86 -8.57 11.19 1.91
CA ASP A 86 -8.52 9.98 2.71
C ASP A 86 -7.13 9.33 2.63
N PHE A 87 -6.54 9.07 3.78
CA PHE A 87 -5.27 8.35 3.94
C PHE A 87 -5.47 7.31 5.03
N GLY A 88 -4.60 6.32 5.14
CA GLY A 88 -4.77 5.26 6.13
C GLY A 88 -4.92 5.82 7.55
N TRP A 89 -5.60 5.11 8.40
CA TRP A 89 -5.80 5.44 9.80
C TRP A 89 -4.76 4.74 10.68
N ASP A 90 -4.63 5.21 11.91
CA ASP A 90 -3.61 4.78 12.87
C ASP A 90 -4.01 3.58 13.74
N GLY A 91 -4.83 2.68 13.20
CA GLY A 91 -5.29 1.48 13.93
C GLY A 91 -4.33 0.30 13.90
N SER A 92 -3.28 0.34 13.08
CA SER A 92 -2.28 -0.72 13.01
C SER A 92 -1.33 -0.68 14.21
N ILE A 93 -0.95 -1.84 14.74
CA ILE A 93 -0.05 -1.96 15.89
C ILE A 93 1.36 -1.38 15.60
N ASP A 94 1.77 -1.40 14.35
CA ASP A 94 3.06 -0.91 13.87
C ASP A 94 2.95 0.40 13.07
N PHE A 95 1.87 1.16 13.27
CA PHE A 95 1.67 2.46 12.63
C PHE A 95 2.76 3.47 13.01
N ASP A 96 3.35 4.14 12.01
CA ASP A 96 4.27 5.26 12.20
C ASP A 96 3.95 6.42 11.26
N LYS A 97 3.46 7.53 11.81
CA LYS A 97 3.05 8.71 11.05
C LYS A 97 4.19 9.39 10.28
N LYS A 98 5.43 9.34 10.78
CA LYS A 98 6.58 9.97 10.10
C LYS A 98 6.97 9.16 8.88
N ILE A 99 7.14 7.85 9.06
CA ILE A 99 7.43 6.90 7.98
C ILE A 99 6.31 6.96 6.94
N TYR A 100 5.06 6.97 7.39
CA TYR A 100 3.91 7.03 6.50
C TYR A 100 3.86 8.33 5.69
N THR A 101 4.16 9.47 6.30
CA THR A 101 4.25 10.75 5.57
C THR A 101 5.30 10.69 4.46
N GLU A 102 6.46 10.08 4.70
CA GLU A 102 7.49 9.92 3.68
C GLU A 102 7.05 8.95 2.56
N SER A 103 6.34 7.90 2.92
CA SER A 103 5.72 6.98 1.96
C SER A 103 4.70 7.70 1.06
N LEU A 104 3.84 8.54 1.63
CA LEU A 104 2.91 9.36 0.84
C LEU A 104 3.64 10.35 -0.07
N ARG A 105 4.76 10.96 0.37
CA ARG A 105 5.61 11.83 -0.46
C ARG A 105 6.22 11.08 -1.64
N ARG A 106 6.67 9.85 -1.42
CA ARG A 106 7.17 8.97 -2.48
C ARG A 106 6.05 8.60 -3.44
N PHE A 107 4.93 8.17 -2.92
CA PHE A 107 3.78 7.71 -3.71
C PHE A 107 3.18 8.85 -4.56
N ALA A 108 3.15 10.07 -4.07
CA ALA A 108 2.69 11.24 -4.81
C ALA A 108 3.53 11.56 -6.07
N LYS A 109 4.69 10.92 -6.25
CA LYS A 109 5.51 11.04 -7.47
C LYS A 109 5.17 9.99 -8.52
N VAL A 110 4.38 8.98 -8.17
CA VAL A 110 3.99 7.90 -9.08
C VAL A 110 2.98 8.43 -10.09
N ASP A 111 3.27 8.19 -11.36
CA ASP A 111 2.35 8.47 -12.46
C ASP A 111 1.66 7.18 -12.88
N SER A 112 0.34 7.17 -12.79
CA SER A 112 -0.49 6.03 -13.16
C SER A 112 -1.79 6.48 -13.80
N ASP A 113 -2.35 5.65 -14.69
CA ASP A 113 -3.66 5.87 -15.32
C ASP A 113 -4.79 5.39 -14.42
N ILE A 114 -4.54 4.30 -13.70
CA ILE A 114 -5.53 3.62 -12.86
C ILE A 114 -4.91 3.28 -11.50
N MET A 115 -5.66 3.52 -10.43
CA MET A 115 -5.27 3.10 -9.08
C MET A 115 -6.37 2.24 -8.46
N LEU A 116 -5.94 1.10 -7.93
CA LEU A 116 -6.77 0.13 -7.21
C LEU A 116 -6.37 0.13 -5.74
N PRO A 117 -7.10 0.83 -4.87
CA PRO A 117 -6.85 0.84 -3.44
C PRO A 117 -7.38 -0.43 -2.76
N GLY A 118 -6.92 -0.71 -1.54
CA GLY A 118 -7.48 -1.78 -0.72
C GLY A 118 -8.90 -1.49 -0.25
N HIS A 119 -9.21 -0.22 -0.01
CA HIS A 119 -10.54 0.24 0.40
C HIS A 119 -11.02 1.41 -0.47
N GLY A 120 -12.32 1.45 -0.76
CA GLY A 120 -12.98 2.53 -1.49
C GLY A 120 -13.11 2.26 -2.98
N MET A 121 -13.08 3.33 -3.77
CA MET A 121 -13.37 3.28 -5.21
C MET A 121 -12.09 3.21 -6.04
N ILE A 122 -12.16 2.48 -7.15
CA ILE A 122 -11.11 2.47 -8.18
C ILE A 122 -11.06 3.85 -8.83
N TYR A 123 -9.84 4.38 -9.02
CA TYR A 123 -9.60 5.65 -9.68
C TYR A 123 -9.11 5.45 -11.12
N PHE A 124 -9.89 5.89 -12.08
CA PHE A 124 -9.60 5.81 -13.52
C PHE A 124 -9.08 7.13 -14.10
N HIS A 125 -8.99 8.19 -13.32
CA HIS A 125 -8.58 9.49 -13.82
C HIS A 125 -7.70 10.22 -12.81
N LYS A 126 -6.47 10.50 -13.23
CA LYS A 126 -5.47 11.25 -12.44
C LYS A 126 -5.30 10.75 -11.00
N PRO A 127 -4.98 9.45 -10.79
CA PRO A 127 -4.82 8.87 -9.43
C PRO A 127 -3.84 9.65 -8.58
N ARG A 128 -2.76 10.17 -9.16
CA ARG A 128 -1.75 11.00 -8.49
C ARG A 128 -2.37 12.16 -7.70
N ARG A 129 -3.38 12.84 -8.25
CA ARG A 129 -4.08 13.93 -7.53
C ARG A 129 -4.69 13.45 -6.21
N ARG A 130 -5.17 12.22 -6.20
CA ARG A 130 -5.75 11.61 -5.00
C ARG A 130 -4.68 11.40 -3.93
N VAL A 131 -3.50 10.90 -4.33
CA VAL A 131 -2.36 10.73 -3.43
C VAL A 131 -1.87 12.07 -2.90
N GLU A 132 -1.79 13.10 -3.75
CA GLU A 132 -1.42 14.47 -3.34
C GLU A 132 -2.42 15.06 -2.33
N GLN A 133 -3.71 14.81 -2.49
CA GLN A 133 -4.75 15.22 -1.52
C GLN A 133 -4.59 14.49 -0.18
N ALA A 134 -4.33 13.17 -0.20
CA ALA A 134 -4.07 12.39 1.00
C ALA A 134 -2.82 12.89 1.74
N LEU A 135 -1.73 13.14 1.03
CA LEU A 135 -0.50 13.72 1.59
C LEU A 135 -0.76 15.08 2.25
N ASN A 136 -1.48 15.97 1.60
CA ASN A 136 -1.80 17.29 2.15
C ASN A 136 -2.66 17.17 3.40
N ALA A 137 -3.65 16.29 3.41
CA ALA A 137 -4.49 16.03 4.58
C ALA A 137 -3.66 15.48 5.76
N ALA A 138 -2.78 14.51 5.50
CA ALA A 138 -1.87 13.96 6.52
C ALA A 138 -0.96 15.03 7.10
N LEU A 139 -0.35 15.88 6.25
CA LEU A 139 0.51 16.99 6.69
C LEU A 139 -0.24 18.05 7.51
N MET A 140 -1.51 18.27 7.25
CA MET A 140 -2.34 19.19 8.05
C MET A 140 -2.73 18.57 9.39
N GLN A 141 -3.07 17.30 9.41
CA GLN A 141 -3.54 16.60 10.60
C GLN A 141 -2.41 16.30 11.60
N TRP A 142 -1.20 16.03 11.11
CA TRP A 142 -0.05 15.59 11.93
C TRP A 142 1.02 16.67 12.14
N ARG A 143 0.61 17.92 12.10
CA ARG A 143 1.47 19.07 12.43
C ARG A 143 1.96 19.05 13.89
#